data_f633d0ce82d0538fea6853f253044ac2
#
_entry.id   f633d0ce82d0538fea6853f253044ac2
#
_cell.length_a   1.000
_cell.length_b   1.000
_cell.length_c   1.000
_cell.angle_alpha   90.00
_cell.angle_beta   90.00
_cell.angle_gamma   90.00
#
_symmetry.space_group_name_H-M   'P 1'
#
loop_
_entity.id
_entity.type
_entity.pdbx_description
1 polymer ?
#
loop_
_entity_poly.entity_id
_entity_poly.type
_entity_poly.pdbx_seq_one_letter_code
_entity_poly.pdbx_strand_id
1 'polypeptide(L)'
;VLAGANITTYLIGGRIKAHTKVIVGSVAQENLKQFRFDKCFLGMNGIDLTYGLTTSDPEEAVLKKIAIELSEEAFVLADKSKFTKTFFAKIGDIEDVTIITTKLDDEGLTKQFLEKTNMKVVTL
;
A
#
# COMPACT_ATOMS: atom_id res chain seq x y z
N VAL A 1 16.80 -12.73 2.35
CA VAL A 1 17.43 -11.54 2.95
C VAL A 1 17.04 -11.40 4.42
N LEU A 2 15.73 -11.32 4.72
CA LEU A 2 15.28 -11.18 6.11
C LEU A 2 15.67 -12.39 6.99
N ALA A 3 15.49 -13.60 6.48
CA ALA A 3 15.87 -14.82 7.20
C ALA A 3 17.37 -14.88 7.49
N GLY A 4 18.21 -14.43 6.54
CA GLY A 4 19.65 -14.35 6.71
C GLY A 4 20.10 -13.30 7.73
N ALA A 5 19.24 -12.34 8.07
CA ALA A 5 19.48 -11.32 9.08
C ALA A 5 18.96 -11.70 10.49
N ASN A 6 18.65 -12.98 10.71
CA ASN A 6 18.07 -13.50 11.95
C ASN A 6 16.70 -12.88 12.31
N ILE A 7 15.93 -12.52 11.29
CA ILE A 7 14.56 -12.02 11.47
C ILE A 7 13.59 -13.17 11.21
N THR A 8 12.75 -13.49 12.19
CA THR A 8 11.70 -14.49 12.00
C THR A 8 10.76 -14.02 10.90
N THR A 9 10.65 -14.82 9.84
CA THR A 9 9.94 -14.43 8.63
C THR A 9 8.85 -15.44 8.31
N TYR A 10 7.62 -14.95 8.09
CA TYR A 10 6.49 -15.77 7.64
C TYR A 10 6.16 -15.41 6.20
N LEU A 11 6.04 -16.43 5.36
CA LEU A 11 5.64 -16.26 3.97
C LEU A 11 4.20 -16.77 3.81
N ILE A 12 3.32 -15.91 3.32
CA ILE A 12 1.93 -16.35 3.06
C ILE A 12 1.88 -17.14 1.76
N GLY A 13 0.97 -18.11 1.71
CA GLY A 13 0.68 -18.87 0.49
C GLY A 13 -0.30 -18.14 -0.41
N GLY A 14 -0.54 -18.73 -1.58
CA GLY A 14 -1.48 -18.18 -2.56
C GLY A 14 -1.02 -18.41 -3.98
N ARG A 15 -1.71 -17.79 -4.94
CA ARG A 15 -1.36 -17.85 -6.36
C ARG A 15 -0.39 -16.72 -6.72
N ILE A 16 0.71 -17.07 -7.36
CA ILE A 16 1.70 -16.08 -7.80
C ILE A 16 1.33 -15.58 -9.20
N LYS A 17 1.18 -14.26 -9.36
CA LYS A 17 0.96 -13.65 -10.66
C LYS A 17 2.24 -13.69 -11.50
N ALA A 18 2.10 -14.09 -12.77
CA ALA A 18 3.26 -14.38 -13.64
C ALA A 18 4.18 -13.17 -13.87
N HIS A 19 3.61 -11.98 -14.09
CA HIS A 19 4.38 -10.79 -14.44
C HIS A 19 4.88 -10.01 -13.22
N THR A 20 4.01 -9.76 -12.27
CA THR A 20 4.33 -8.93 -11.09
C THR A 20 4.94 -9.71 -9.94
N LYS A 21 4.85 -11.05 -9.97
CA LYS A 21 5.35 -11.94 -8.92
C LYS A 21 4.68 -11.73 -7.56
N VAL A 22 3.53 -11.07 -7.52
CA VAL A 22 2.76 -10.90 -6.27
C VAL A 22 1.88 -12.12 -6.02
N ILE A 23 1.64 -12.37 -4.73
CA ILE A 23 0.76 -13.45 -4.28
C ILE A 23 -0.64 -12.88 -4.11
N VAL A 24 -1.63 -13.55 -4.69
CA VAL A 24 -3.04 -13.12 -4.67
C VAL A 24 -3.97 -14.32 -4.48
N GLY A 25 -5.25 -14.04 -4.35
CA GLY A 25 -6.32 -15.04 -4.31
C GLY A 25 -6.79 -15.41 -2.91
N SER A 26 -7.79 -16.28 -2.86
CA SER A 26 -8.47 -16.65 -1.62
C SER A 26 -7.55 -17.30 -0.59
N VAL A 27 -6.61 -18.12 -1.03
CA VAL A 27 -5.64 -18.77 -0.12
C VAL A 27 -4.78 -17.70 0.57
N ALA A 28 -4.28 -16.74 -0.18
CA ALA A 28 -3.49 -15.64 0.39
C ALA A 28 -4.32 -14.81 1.38
N GLN A 29 -5.56 -14.53 1.04
CA GLN A 29 -6.48 -13.79 1.91
C GLN A 29 -6.71 -14.52 3.22
N GLU A 30 -7.00 -15.82 3.18
CA GLU A 30 -7.21 -16.62 4.38
C GLU A 30 -5.95 -16.75 5.25
N ASN A 31 -4.79 -16.88 4.63
CA ASN A 31 -3.52 -16.88 5.35
C ASN A 31 -3.32 -15.56 6.11
N LEU A 32 -3.52 -14.45 5.41
CA LEU A 32 -3.29 -13.12 5.97
C LEU A 32 -4.23 -12.83 7.15
N LYS A 33 -5.47 -13.24 7.06
CA LYS A 33 -6.50 -13.02 8.09
C LYS A 33 -6.22 -13.72 9.42
N GLN A 34 -5.27 -14.64 9.47
CA GLN A 34 -4.89 -15.31 10.71
C GLN A 34 -4.02 -14.44 11.61
N PHE A 35 -3.56 -13.30 11.12
CA PHE A 35 -2.60 -12.47 11.82
C PHE A 35 -3.15 -11.08 12.13
N ARG A 36 -2.50 -10.41 13.08
CA ARG A 36 -2.66 -8.98 13.38
C ARG A 36 -1.28 -8.36 13.29
N PHE A 37 -1.21 -7.15 12.79
CA PHE A 37 0.07 -6.47 12.57
C PHE A 37 0.15 -5.15 13.29
N ASP A 38 1.33 -4.82 13.81
CA ASP A 38 1.60 -3.48 14.33
C ASP A 38 1.67 -2.50 13.15
N LYS A 39 2.35 -2.89 12.09
CA LYS A 39 2.54 -2.06 10.90
C LYS A 39 2.47 -2.88 9.63
N CYS A 40 1.92 -2.29 8.59
CA CYS A 40 2.08 -2.81 7.24
C CYS A 40 2.66 -1.75 6.31
N PHE A 41 3.42 -2.18 5.32
CA PHE A 41 4.04 -1.31 4.33
C PHE A 41 3.61 -1.78 2.95
N LEU A 42 2.96 -0.89 2.20
CA LEU A 42 2.34 -1.22 0.92
C LEU A 42 2.87 -0.34 -0.20
N GLY A 43 3.15 -0.95 -1.34
CA GLY A 43 3.30 -0.22 -2.59
C GLY A 43 1.92 0.14 -3.15
N MET A 44 1.85 1.18 -4.00
CA MET A 44 0.59 1.68 -4.53
C MET A 44 0.75 2.08 -6.00
N ASN A 45 -0.27 1.83 -6.82
CA ASN A 45 -0.26 2.25 -8.22
C ASN A 45 -0.80 3.67 -8.40
N GLY A 46 -1.90 4.00 -7.73
CA GLY A 46 -2.52 5.33 -7.83
C GLY A 46 -2.86 5.90 -6.47
N ILE A 47 -2.55 7.19 -6.31
CA ILE A 47 -2.85 7.97 -5.10
C ILE A 47 -3.53 9.26 -5.56
N ASP A 48 -4.79 9.42 -5.23
CA ASP A 48 -5.61 10.54 -5.66
C ASP A 48 -6.38 11.16 -4.50
N LEU A 49 -6.51 12.48 -4.51
CA LEU A 49 -7.22 13.21 -3.45
C LEU A 49 -8.70 12.85 -3.36
N THR A 50 -9.32 12.55 -4.49
CA THR A 50 -10.75 12.24 -4.58
C THR A 50 -11.02 10.75 -4.52
N TYR A 51 -10.29 9.97 -5.33
CA TYR A 51 -10.55 8.54 -5.50
C TYR A 51 -9.72 7.66 -4.56
N GLY A 52 -8.78 8.24 -3.84
CA GLY A 52 -8.00 7.52 -2.83
C GLY A 52 -6.90 6.63 -3.39
N LEU A 53 -6.73 5.49 -2.78
CA LEU A 53 -5.70 4.51 -3.10
C LEU A 53 -6.28 3.47 -4.06
N THR A 54 -5.65 3.30 -5.22
CA THR A 54 -6.15 2.41 -6.27
C THR A 54 -5.05 1.56 -6.89
N THR A 55 -5.47 0.44 -7.48
CA THR A 55 -4.61 -0.46 -8.27
C THR A 55 -5.40 -1.01 -9.45
N SER A 56 -4.72 -1.54 -10.45
CA SER A 56 -5.38 -2.08 -11.64
C SER A 56 -6.03 -3.44 -11.42
N ASP A 57 -5.56 -4.22 -10.43
CA ASP A 57 -6.00 -5.59 -10.20
C ASP A 57 -6.87 -5.70 -8.95
N PRO A 58 -8.15 -6.10 -9.10
CA PRO A 58 -9.05 -6.31 -7.95
C PRO A 58 -8.54 -7.31 -6.92
N GLU A 59 -7.85 -8.36 -7.33
CA GLU A 59 -7.28 -9.34 -6.38
C GLU A 59 -6.19 -8.74 -5.51
N GLU A 60 -5.33 -7.90 -6.09
CA GLU A 60 -4.33 -7.15 -5.32
C GLU A 60 -4.98 -6.12 -4.40
N ALA A 61 -6.05 -5.48 -4.88
CA ALA A 61 -6.79 -4.50 -4.07
C ALA A 61 -7.37 -5.14 -2.81
N VAL A 62 -7.97 -6.32 -2.92
CA VAL A 62 -8.54 -7.04 -1.77
C VAL A 62 -7.47 -7.36 -0.73
N LEU A 63 -6.32 -7.88 -1.15
CA LEU A 63 -5.24 -8.20 -0.22
C LEU A 63 -4.67 -6.97 0.49
N LYS A 64 -4.46 -5.88 -0.24
CA LYS A 64 -3.97 -4.63 0.34
C LYS A 64 -4.97 -4.04 1.33
N LYS A 65 -6.26 -4.10 1.00
CA LYS A 65 -7.31 -3.66 1.90
C LYS A 65 -7.34 -4.47 3.19
N ILE A 66 -7.23 -5.79 3.09
CA ILE A 66 -7.17 -6.68 4.25
C ILE A 66 -5.94 -6.34 5.12
N ALA A 67 -4.78 -6.12 4.51
CA ALA A 67 -3.57 -5.78 5.24
C ALA A 67 -3.74 -4.47 6.04
N ILE A 68 -4.36 -3.47 5.43
CA ILE A 68 -4.65 -2.20 6.13
C ILE A 68 -5.58 -2.45 7.32
N GLU A 69 -6.65 -3.21 7.12
CA GLU A 69 -7.64 -3.50 8.17
C GLU A 69 -7.05 -4.29 9.34
N LEU A 70 -6.08 -5.16 9.08
CA LEU A 70 -5.44 -5.99 10.10
C LEU A 70 -4.30 -5.29 10.83
N SER A 71 -3.88 -4.12 10.38
CA SER A 71 -2.73 -3.41 10.92
C SER A 71 -3.15 -2.24 11.80
N GLU A 72 -2.41 -2.02 12.87
CA GLU A 72 -2.60 -0.85 13.73
C GLU A 72 -2.23 0.43 12.99
N GLU A 73 -1.11 0.39 12.23
CA GLU A 73 -0.67 1.49 11.38
C GLU A 73 -0.38 0.96 9.98
N ALA A 74 -0.87 1.66 8.97
CA ALA A 74 -0.63 1.32 7.57
C ALA A 74 0.17 2.44 6.88
N PHE A 75 1.23 2.05 6.17
CA PHE A 75 2.11 2.96 5.44
C PHE A 75 2.09 2.63 3.96
N VAL A 76 1.98 3.67 3.14
CA VAL A 76 2.11 3.56 1.69
C VAL A 76 3.45 4.15 1.27
N LEU A 77 4.27 3.35 0.60
CA LEU A 77 5.55 3.78 0.05
C LEU A 77 5.36 4.03 -1.45
N ALA A 78 5.51 5.26 -1.88
CA ALA A 78 5.29 5.62 -3.27
C ALA A 78 6.17 6.78 -3.70
N ASP A 79 6.68 6.71 -4.91
CA ASP A 79 7.33 7.85 -5.53
C ASP A 79 6.31 8.81 -6.14
N LYS A 80 6.77 9.98 -6.58
CA LYS A 80 5.90 11.04 -7.12
C LYS A 80 5.07 10.61 -8.34
N SER A 81 5.50 9.58 -9.06
CA SER A 81 4.80 9.13 -10.27
C SER A 81 3.43 8.50 -9.99
N LYS A 82 3.18 8.12 -8.74
CA LYS A 82 1.92 7.47 -8.34
C LYS A 82 0.81 8.47 -8.01
N PHE A 83 1.16 9.73 -7.78
CA PHE A 83 0.21 10.76 -7.39
C PHE A 83 -0.63 11.25 -8.58
N THR A 84 -1.88 11.61 -8.30
CA THR A 84 -2.89 12.05 -9.26
C THR A 84 -3.29 10.99 -10.30
N LYS A 85 -2.99 9.73 -10.05
CA LYS A 85 -3.38 8.61 -10.90
C LYS A 85 -4.48 7.81 -10.23
N THR A 86 -5.41 7.32 -11.03
CA THR A 86 -6.53 6.50 -10.60
C THR A 86 -6.62 5.25 -11.45
N PHE A 87 -6.80 4.12 -10.80
CA PHE A 87 -6.92 2.83 -11.46
C PHE A 87 -8.26 2.17 -11.12
N PHE A 88 -8.52 1.03 -11.73
CA PHE A 88 -9.82 0.38 -11.72
C PHE A 88 -10.33 -0.03 -10.34
N ALA A 89 -9.47 -0.58 -9.50
CA ALA A 89 -9.89 -1.16 -8.21
C ALA A 89 -9.46 -0.29 -7.03
N LYS A 90 -10.41 0.07 -6.19
CA LYS A 90 -10.16 0.86 -4.98
C LYS A 90 -9.64 -0.02 -3.85
N ILE A 91 -8.62 0.46 -3.16
CA ILE A 91 -8.03 -0.18 -1.98
C ILE A 91 -8.56 0.48 -0.70
N GLY A 92 -8.60 1.79 -0.66
CA GLY A 92 -9.03 2.55 0.51
C GLY A 92 -8.89 4.04 0.29
N ASP A 93 -9.13 4.80 1.35
CA ASP A 93 -9.00 6.25 1.33
C ASP A 93 -7.62 6.69 1.80
N ILE A 94 -7.16 7.87 1.34
CA ILE A 94 -5.84 8.37 1.73
C ILE A 94 -5.75 8.66 3.23
N GLU A 95 -6.87 8.91 3.87
CA GLU A 95 -6.95 9.14 5.32
C GLU A 95 -6.68 7.88 6.15
N ASP A 96 -6.80 6.70 5.53
CA ASP A 96 -6.59 5.40 6.22
C ASP A 96 -5.12 5.05 6.42
N VAL A 97 -4.21 5.79 5.79
CA VAL A 97 -2.79 5.45 5.75
C VAL A 97 -1.90 6.65 6.00
N THR A 98 -0.64 6.38 6.32
CA THR A 98 0.44 7.38 6.25
C THR A 98 1.20 7.17 4.94
N ILE A 99 1.32 8.21 4.13
CA ILE A 99 2.04 8.14 2.87
C ILE A 99 3.49 8.59 3.08
N ILE A 100 4.43 7.76 2.64
CA ILE A 100 5.86 8.08 2.65
C ILE A 100 6.30 8.21 1.19
N THR A 101 6.76 9.39 0.83
CA THR A 101 7.12 9.70 -0.55
C THR A 101 8.34 10.60 -0.62
N THR A 102 8.87 10.77 -1.82
CA THR A 102 9.87 11.80 -2.12
C THR A 102 9.17 13.11 -2.48
N LYS A 103 9.94 14.19 -2.61
CA LYS A 103 9.40 15.51 -2.93
C LYS A 103 8.55 15.48 -4.20
N LEU A 104 7.33 15.99 -4.11
CA LEU A 104 6.45 16.21 -5.27
C LEU A 104 6.88 17.50 -6.00
N ASP A 105 6.64 17.55 -7.30
CA ASP A 105 7.01 18.72 -8.12
C ASP A 105 6.06 19.90 -7.90
N ASP A 106 4.82 19.62 -7.49
CA ASP A 106 3.77 20.63 -7.29
C ASP A 106 3.57 20.90 -5.79
N GLU A 107 3.94 22.10 -5.34
CA GLU A 107 3.81 22.51 -3.94
C GLU A 107 2.33 22.65 -3.51
N GLY A 108 1.46 23.08 -4.41
CA GLY A 108 0.02 23.17 -4.15
C GLY A 108 -0.58 21.78 -3.91
N LEU A 109 -0.19 20.80 -4.70
CA LEU A 109 -0.60 19.42 -4.52
C LEU A 109 -0.09 18.84 -3.20
N THR A 110 1.16 19.10 -2.87
CA THR A 110 1.76 18.69 -1.60
C THR A 110 0.94 19.21 -0.42
N LYS A 111 0.58 20.48 -0.46
CA LYS A 111 -0.24 21.12 0.60
C LYS A 111 -1.60 20.45 0.72
N GLN A 112 -2.26 20.16 -0.40
CA GLN A 112 -3.57 19.50 -0.40
C GLN A 112 -3.50 18.10 0.23
N PHE A 113 -2.46 17.33 -0.07
CA PHE A 113 -2.26 16.02 0.56
C PHE A 113 -1.97 16.13 2.05
N LEU A 114 -1.13 17.07 2.46
CA LEU A 114 -0.81 17.28 3.88
C LEU A 114 -2.03 17.70 4.70
N GLU A 115 -2.99 18.39 4.10
CA GLU A 115 -4.23 18.77 4.75
C GLU A 115 -5.21 17.59 4.92
N LYS A 116 -5.17 16.61 4.01
CA LYS A 116 -6.11 15.48 3.96
C LYS A 116 -5.60 14.21 4.60
N THR A 117 -4.29 14.00 4.63
CA THR A 117 -3.70 12.75 5.11
C THR A 117 -2.37 13.01 5.81
N ASN A 118 -1.91 12.00 6.52
CA ASN A 118 -0.57 12.04 7.10
C ASN A 118 0.44 11.65 5.99
N MET A 119 1.21 12.61 5.53
CA MET A 119 2.20 12.39 4.48
C MET A 119 3.58 12.83 4.95
N LYS A 120 4.57 11.96 4.78
CA LYS A 120 5.96 12.24 5.11
C LYS A 120 6.78 12.29 3.83
N VAL A 121 7.46 13.41 3.62
CA VAL A 121 8.34 13.60 2.47
C VAL A 121 9.77 13.33 2.93
N VAL A 122 10.42 12.35 2.32
CA VAL A 122 11.80 12.00 2.64
C VAL A 122 12.76 12.52 1.56
N THR A 123 13.95 12.86 2.00
CA THR A 123 15.04 13.28 1.11
C THR A 123 15.98 12.10 0.92
N LEU A 124 16.24 11.77 -0.33
CA LEU A 124 17.16 10.70 -0.70
C LEU A 124 18.55 11.26 -1.03
#